data_de416cced576fd55554679e83cac6cf1
#
_entry.id   de416cced576fd55554679e83cac6cf1
#
_cell.length_a   1.000
_cell.length_b   1.000
_cell.length_c   1.000
_cell.angle_alpha   90.00
_cell.angle_beta   90.00
_cell.angle_gamma   90.00
#
_symmetry.space_group_name_H-M   'P 1'
#
loop_
_entity.id
_entity.type
_entity.pdbx_description
1 polymer ?
#
loop_
_entity_poly.entity_id
_entity_poly.type
_entity_poly.pdbx_seq_one_letter_code
_entity_poly.pdbx_strand_id
1 'polypeptide(L)'
;MRKILFFITLATGLFADNKEFIDQIQGDSSVWGEGRFINIPTYYDNGFAKFFVDWQGNGYFAMLAAVAILAVIVAFAGHYAIVGPKHFSHSHGKIYAFNVIERLVHLIAAVAWVVLVPTGVIMMFGEEFGGGFFVRLCKNLHGLATILFAISLIPMFAFWFVRMLPATYDLKWMFMVGGYLSKNKKPIPAGKFNAGQKAWFWVATVGGFFMIVTGALMYFLDYPAPVINETLGLSQIDVLRLSAIVHNILGAACAVFLLVHIYMAVFAIKGSIHAIITGYKEEEEVYILHHYWYQELLKKGEIKPSVFEQKYTNLK
;
A
#
# COMPACT_ATOMS: atom_id res chain seq x y z
N MET A 1 -24.20 10.13 -12.10
CA MET A 1 -25.11 9.10 -11.62
C MET A 1 -24.74 7.69 -12.09
N ARG A 2 -24.48 7.40 -13.39
CA ARG A 2 -24.09 6.03 -13.85
C ARG A 2 -22.85 5.43 -13.16
N LYS A 3 -21.83 6.26 -12.79
CA LYS A 3 -20.59 5.78 -12.14
C LYS A 3 -20.77 5.42 -10.65
N ILE A 4 -21.72 6.07 -9.98
CA ILE A 4 -22.07 5.74 -8.58
C ILE A 4 -22.89 4.44 -8.55
N LEU A 5 -23.76 4.23 -9.55
CA LEU A 5 -24.49 2.97 -9.70
C LEU A 5 -23.54 1.77 -9.88
N PHE A 6 -22.47 1.92 -10.64
CA PHE A 6 -21.46 0.88 -10.86
C PHE A 6 -20.81 0.41 -9.55
N PHE A 7 -20.41 1.36 -8.66
CA PHE A 7 -19.84 1.02 -7.35
C PHE A 7 -20.87 0.41 -6.38
N ILE A 8 -22.14 0.85 -6.46
CA ILE A 8 -23.22 0.25 -5.66
C ILE A 8 -23.53 -1.17 -6.17
N THR A 9 -23.53 -1.40 -7.48
CA THR A 9 -23.72 -2.73 -8.08
C THR A 9 -22.54 -3.66 -7.76
N LEU A 10 -21.30 -3.14 -7.71
CA LEU A 10 -20.12 -3.87 -7.27
C LEU A 10 -20.27 -4.32 -5.81
N ALA A 11 -20.72 -3.42 -4.93
CA ALA A 11 -20.94 -3.73 -3.51
C ALA A 11 -22.09 -4.72 -3.30
N THR A 12 -23.15 -4.67 -4.11
CA THR A 12 -24.29 -5.61 -4.00
C THR A 12 -23.98 -6.98 -4.62
N GLY A 13 -23.13 -7.05 -5.65
CA GLY A 13 -22.64 -8.31 -6.22
C GLY A 13 -21.77 -9.12 -5.26
N LEU A 14 -21.09 -8.45 -4.32
CA LEU A 14 -20.28 -9.09 -3.26
C LEU A 14 -21.12 -9.83 -2.21
N PHE A 15 -22.43 -9.59 -2.15
CA PHE A 15 -23.37 -10.25 -1.25
C PHE A 15 -24.27 -11.28 -1.95
N ALA A 16 -24.00 -11.57 -3.24
CA ALA A 16 -24.71 -12.65 -3.92
C ALA A 16 -24.36 -13.99 -3.26
N ASP A 17 -25.38 -14.63 -2.72
CA ASP A 17 -25.28 -15.88 -1.99
C ASP A 17 -24.70 -16.97 -2.91
N ASN A 18 -23.45 -17.38 -2.65
CA ASN A 18 -22.74 -18.43 -3.38
C ASN A 18 -23.35 -19.83 -3.18
N LYS A 19 -24.53 -19.91 -2.58
CA LYS A 19 -25.24 -21.16 -2.37
C LYS A 19 -25.50 -21.91 -3.67
N GLU A 20 -25.81 -21.17 -4.74
CA GLU A 20 -26.04 -21.72 -6.10
C GLU A 20 -24.74 -22.32 -6.71
N PHE A 21 -23.59 -21.77 -6.41
CA PHE A 21 -22.29 -22.30 -6.85
C PHE A 21 -21.90 -23.56 -6.04
N ILE A 22 -22.20 -23.61 -4.76
CA ILE A 22 -22.00 -24.80 -3.92
C ILE A 22 -22.96 -25.91 -4.34
N ASP A 23 -24.20 -25.58 -4.63
CA ASP A 23 -25.19 -26.53 -5.12
C ASP A 23 -24.87 -27.07 -6.54
N GLN A 24 -24.23 -26.24 -7.39
CA GLN A 24 -23.75 -26.69 -8.72
C GLN A 24 -22.53 -27.61 -8.62
N ILE A 25 -21.64 -27.43 -7.60
CA ILE A 25 -20.51 -28.33 -7.32
C ILE A 25 -21.02 -29.65 -6.71
N GLN A 26 -22.17 -29.65 -6.05
CA GLN A 26 -22.84 -30.86 -5.54
C GLN A 26 -23.59 -31.64 -6.62
N GLY A 27 -23.77 -31.06 -7.80
CA GLY A 27 -24.41 -31.75 -8.96
C GLY A 27 -23.48 -32.77 -9.60
N ASP A 28 -23.92 -33.96 -9.61
CA ASP A 28 -23.74 -35.21 -10.39
C ASP A 28 -22.57 -35.35 -11.42
N SER A 29 -21.41 -34.77 -11.22
CA SER A 29 -20.25 -35.09 -12.04
C SER A 29 -19.34 -36.09 -11.35
N SER A 30 -19.56 -37.35 -11.70
CA SER A 30 -18.86 -38.55 -11.20
C SER A 30 -17.33 -38.53 -11.37
N VAL A 31 -16.76 -37.65 -12.20
CA VAL A 31 -15.31 -37.58 -12.46
C VAL A 31 -14.58 -36.68 -11.49
N TRP A 32 -15.25 -35.67 -10.92
CA TRP A 32 -14.64 -34.66 -10.05
C TRP A 32 -15.22 -34.59 -8.64
N GLY A 33 -16.40 -35.23 -8.42
CA GLY A 33 -17.20 -35.07 -7.21
C GLY A 33 -16.69 -35.90 -6.04
N GLU A 34 -16.75 -37.23 -6.15
CA GLU A 34 -16.59 -38.15 -4.99
C GLU A 34 -15.18 -38.13 -4.38
N GLY A 35 -14.15 -38.12 -5.20
CA GLY A 35 -12.75 -38.10 -4.69
C GLY A 35 -12.39 -36.81 -3.94
N ARG A 36 -13.03 -35.69 -4.22
CA ARG A 36 -12.83 -34.42 -3.51
C ARG A 36 -13.65 -34.35 -2.23
N PHE A 37 -14.87 -34.88 -2.23
CA PHE A 37 -15.75 -34.86 -1.06
C PHE A 37 -15.26 -35.75 0.09
N ILE A 38 -14.65 -36.90 -0.21
CA ILE A 38 -14.13 -37.82 0.81
C ILE A 38 -12.95 -37.21 1.56
N ASN A 39 -12.18 -36.31 0.94
CA ASN A 39 -11.01 -35.66 1.55
C ASN A 39 -11.30 -34.26 2.13
N ILE A 40 -12.47 -33.68 1.88
CA ILE A 40 -12.84 -32.35 2.42
C ILE A 40 -12.74 -32.26 3.95
N PRO A 41 -13.23 -33.23 4.75
CA PRO A 41 -13.09 -33.17 6.20
C PRO A 41 -11.61 -33.10 6.64
N THR A 42 -10.72 -33.87 6.01
CA THR A 42 -9.29 -33.88 6.34
C THR A 42 -8.59 -32.56 5.97
N TYR A 43 -9.05 -31.87 4.93
CA TYR A 43 -8.54 -30.54 4.54
C TYR A 43 -9.15 -29.40 5.36
N TYR A 44 -10.29 -29.62 6.03
CA TYR A 44 -10.94 -28.63 6.87
C TYR A 44 -10.45 -28.57 8.30
N ASP A 45 -9.73 -29.60 8.76
CA ASP A 45 -9.30 -29.70 10.16
C ASP A 45 -8.13 -28.74 10.52
N ASN A 46 -7.44 -28.17 9.54
CA ASN A 46 -6.43 -27.15 9.77
C ASN A 46 -7.07 -25.77 9.89
N GLY A 47 -6.93 -25.09 11.02
CA GLY A 47 -7.59 -23.82 11.34
C GLY A 47 -7.45 -22.74 10.26
N PHE A 48 -6.25 -22.55 9.68
CA PHE A 48 -6.06 -21.55 8.61
C PHE A 48 -6.57 -22.04 7.25
N ALA A 49 -6.61 -23.34 6.98
CA ALA A 49 -7.20 -23.87 5.76
C ALA A 49 -8.70 -23.58 5.70
N LYS A 50 -9.40 -23.81 6.80
CA LYS A 50 -10.80 -23.43 6.94
C LYS A 50 -10.99 -21.91 6.79
N PHE A 51 -10.15 -21.12 7.46
CA PHE A 51 -10.19 -19.66 7.33
C PHE A 51 -10.04 -19.20 5.86
N PHE A 52 -9.07 -19.77 5.13
CA PHE A 52 -8.88 -19.42 3.73
C PHE A 52 -10.11 -19.77 2.89
N VAL A 53 -10.64 -21.00 3.02
CA VAL A 53 -11.79 -21.46 2.22
C VAL A 53 -13.02 -20.59 2.52
N ASP A 54 -13.31 -20.33 3.77
CA ASP A 54 -14.44 -19.50 4.19
C ASP A 54 -14.29 -18.05 3.68
N TRP A 55 -13.11 -17.47 3.81
CA TRP A 55 -12.87 -16.07 3.41
C TRP A 55 -12.79 -15.90 1.90
N GLN A 56 -12.19 -16.85 1.18
CA GLN A 56 -12.12 -16.80 -0.27
C GLN A 56 -13.48 -17.13 -0.90
N GLY A 57 -14.15 -18.18 -0.41
CA GLY A 57 -15.44 -18.63 -0.94
C GLY A 57 -16.58 -17.63 -0.71
N ASN A 58 -16.55 -16.89 0.41
CA ASN A 58 -17.53 -15.83 0.69
C ASN A 58 -17.09 -14.44 0.19
N GLY A 59 -15.98 -14.33 -0.52
CA GLY A 59 -15.50 -13.06 -1.05
C GLY A 59 -15.02 -12.05 0.02
N TYR A 60 -14.76 -12.47 1.27
CA TYR A 60 -14.41 -11.55 2.35
C TYR A 60 -13.09 -10.82 2.13
N PHE A 61 -12.11 -11.45 1.46
CA PHE A 61 -10.88 -10.74 1.09
C PHE A 61 -11.14 -9.59 0.12
N ALA A 62 -11.97 -9.84 -0.90
CA ALA A 62 -12.35 -8.82 -1.88
C ALA A 62 -13.18 -7.71 -1.21
N MET A 63 -14.14 -8.07 -0.36
CA MET A 63 -14.92 -7.11 0.41
C MET A 63 -14.04 -6.25 1.33
N LEU A 64 -13.09 -6.84 2.05
CA LEU A 64 -12.14 -6.11 2.88
C LEU A 64 -11.36 -5.08 2.07
N ALA A 65 -10.80 -5.49 0.93
CA ALA A 65 -10.07 -4.59 0.04
C ALA A 65 -10.96 -3.46 -0.50
N ALA A 66 -12.16 -3.80 -0.99
CA ALA A 66 -13.11 -2.81 -1.52
C ALA A 66 -13.52 -1.78 -0.47
N VAL A 67 -13.90 -2.23 0.73
CA VAL A 67 -14.31 -1.35 1.84
C VAL A 67 -13.15 -0.46 2.26
N ALA A 68 -11.94 -1.02 2.42
CA ALA A 68 -10.77 -0.24 2.82
C ALA A 68 -10.38 0.82 1.77
N ILE A 69 -10.36 0.47 0.49
CA ILE A 69 -10.08 1.40 -0.62
C ILE A 69 -11.15 2.51 -0.67
N LEU A 70 -12.43 2.14 -0.60
CA LEU A 70 -13.53 3.11 -0.65
C LEU A 70 -13.50 4.06 0.55
N ALA A 71 -13.27 3.54 1.75
CA ALA A 71 -13.16 4.35 2.97
C ALA A 71 -12.05 5.40 2.87
N VAL A 72 -10.88 5.03 2.33
CA VAL A 72 -9.77 5.96 2.11
C VAL A 72 -10.11 7.03 1.06
N ILE A 73 -10.74 6.62 -0.06
CA ILE A 73 -11.17 7.57 -1.10
C ILE A 73 -12.18 8.58 -0.53
N VAL A 74 -13.18 8.10 0.22
CA VAL A 74 -14.19 8.97 0.85
C VAL A 74 -13.56 9.91 1.88
N ALA A 75 -12.67 9.39 2.74
CA ALA A 75 -11.96 10.19 3.73
C ALA A 75 -11.14 11.30 3.07
N PHE A 76 -10.43 11.01 1.98
CA PHE A 76 -9.61 12.00 1.28
C PHE A 76 -10.43 12.98 0.45
N ALA A 77 -11.53 12.55 -0.16
CA ALA A 77 -12.47 13.46 -0.79
C ALA A 77 -13.05 14.46 0.22
N GLY A 78 -13.46 13.96 1.39
CA GLY A 78 -13.93 14.80 2.51
C GLY A 78 -12.84 15.74 3.02
N HIS A 79 -11.62 15.24 3.26
CA HIS A 79 -10.49 16.08 3.66
C HIS A 79 -10.20 17.18 2.65
N TYR A 80 -10.17 16.86 1.35
CA TYR A 80 -9.90 17.83 0.30
C TYR A 80 -11.00 18.89 0.21
N ALA A 81 -12.27 18.51 0.39
CA ALA A 81 -13.40 19.42 0.36
C ALA A 81 -13.46 20.34 1.60
N ILE A 82 -13.14 19.84 2.78
CA ILE A 82 -13.30 20.57 4.06
C ILE A 82 -12.04 21.38 4.41
N VAL A 83 -10.88 20.74 4.36
CA VAL A 83 -9.59 21.33 4.76
C VAL A 83 -8.88 21.94 3.56
N GLY A 84 -8.85 21.22 2.45
CA GLY A 84 -8.12 21.59 1.23
C GLY A 84 -6.61 21.35 1.31
N PRO A 85 -5.88 21.64 0.21
CA PRO A 85 -4.44 21.43 0.13
C PRO A 85 -3.65 22.50 0.91
N LYS A 86 -2.49 22.09 1.42
CA LYS A 86 -1.48 23.01 1.96
C LYS A 86 -0.62 23.57 0.83
N HIS A 87 -0.44 24.88 0.84
CA HIS A 87 0.42 25.61 -0.10
C HIS A 87 1.63 26.16 0.63
N PHE A 88 2.80 26.04 0.05
CA PHE A 88 4.05 26.58 0.56
C PHE A 88 4.63 27.59 -0.42
N SER A 89 5.36 28.58 0.09
CA SER A 89 5.96 29.63 -0.70
C SER A 89 7.07 29.09 -1.59
N HIS A 90 7.06 29.48 -2.86
CA HIS A 90 8.12 29.18 -3.83
C HIS A 90 9.12 30.36 -3.99
N SER A 91 8.91 31.47 -3.28
CA SER A 91 9.72 32.68 -3.38
C SER A 91 10.96 32.68 -2.46
N HIS A 92 11.12 31.64 -1.65
CA HIS A 92 12.24 31.50 -0.70
C HIS A 92 13.16 30.37 -1.12
N GLY A 93 14.14 30.03 -0.31
CA GLY A 93 15.12 29.01 -0.58
C GLY A 93 14.54 27.62 -0.80
N LYS A 94 15.35 26.74 -1.43
CA LYS A 94 15.06 25.33 -1.62
C LYS A 94 16.11 24.50 -0.88
N ILE A 95 15.65 23.42 -0.27
CA ILE A 95 16.49 22.50 0.49
C ILE A 95 16.67 21.22 -0.32
N TYR A 96 17.94 20.81 -0.53
CA TYR A 96 18.25 19.57 -1.21
C TYR A 96 17.84 18.38 -0.37
N ALA A 97 16.99 17.54 -0.91
CA ALA A 97 16.39 16.41 -0.21
C ALA A 97 16.85 15.05 -0.75
N PHE A 98 16.90 14.88 -2.09
CA PHE A 98 17.13 13.57 -2.70
C PHE A 98 18.12 13.67 -3.86
N ASN A 99 19.10 12.76 -3.86
CA ASN A 99 20.02 12.64 -4.96
C ASN A 99 19.39 11.93 -6.18
N VAL A 100 20.08 11.94 -7.30
CA VAL A 100 19.57 11.39 -8.57
C VAL A 100 19.29 9.88 -8.45
N ILE A 101 20.14 9.14 -7.74
CA ILE A 101 20.00 7.68 -7.59
C ILE A 101 18.78 7.36 -6.71
N GLU A 102 18.59 8.05 -5.59
CA GLU A 102 17.39 7.91 -4.75
C GLU A 102 16.10 8.15 -5.55
N ARG A 103 16.11 9.18 -6.41
CA ARG A 103 14.96 9.52 -7.26
C ARG A 103 14.71 8.45 -8.34
N LEU A 104 15.75 7.90 -8.94
CA LEU A 104 15.63 6.84 -9.93
C LEU A 104 15.09 5.55 -9.31
N VAL A 105 15.61 5.15 -8.14
CA VAL A 105 15.10 4.00 -7.39
C VAL A 105 13.64 4.19 -7.00
N HIS A 106 13.28 5.39 -6.53
CA HIS A 106 11.88 5.72 -6.25
C HIS A 106 10.99 5.66 -7.51
N LEU A 107 11.48 6.15 -8.65
CA LEU A 107 10.73 6.12 -9.92
C LEU A 107 10.44 4.67 -10.35
N ILE A 108 11.44 3.79 -10.29
CA ILE A 108 11.26 2.37 -10.62
C ILE A 108 10.23 1.74 -9.69
N ALA A 109 10.34 1.96 -8.38
CA ALA A 109 9.37 1.48 -7.41
C ALA A 109 7.97 2.08 -7.65
N ALA A 110 7.85 3.38 -7.96
CA ALA A 110 6.59 4.04 -8.21
C ALA A 110 5.87 3.46 -9.45
N VAL A 111 6.60 3.24 -10.55
CA VAL A 111 6.05 2.60 -11.76
C VAL A 111 5.56 1.18 -11.41
N ALA A 112 6.36 0.41 -10.67
CA ALA A 112 5.96 -0.93 -10.26
C ALA A 112 4.67 -0.90 -9.42
N TRP A 113 4.59 -0.06 -8.39
CA TRP A 113 3.42 0.03 -7.50
C TRP A 113 2.14 0.50 -8.19
N VAL A 114 2.25 1.45 -9.14
CA VAL A 114 1.11 1.94 -9.94
C VAL A 114 0.57 0.87 -10.88
N VAL A 115 1.37 -0.14 -11.23
CA VAL A 115 0.91 -1.32 -11.99
C VAL A 115 0.42 -2.42 -11.05
N LEU A 116 1.18 -2.74 -9.98
CA LEU A 116 0.87 -3.84 -9.05
C LEU A 116 -0.49 -3.69 -8.40
N VAL A 117 -0.80 -2.53 -7.83
CA VAL A 117 -2.05 -2.35 -7.08
C VAL A 117 -3.28 -2.43 -7.98
N PRO A 118 -3.40 -1.69 -9.10
CA PRO A 118 -4.57 -1.82 -9.98
C PRO A 118 -4.73 -3.22 -10.57
N THR A 119 -3.64 -3.85 -11.02
CA THR A 119 -3.72 -5.21 -11.57
C THR A 119 -4.09 -6.25 -10.52
N GLY A 120 -3.60 -6.10 -9.27
CA GLY A 120 -4.00 -6.93 -8.14
C GLY A 120 -5.50 -6.81 -7.83
N VAL A 121 -6.01 -5.58 -7.80
CA VAL A 121 -7.46 -5.32 -7.61
C VAL A 121 -8.26 -5.93 -8.76
N ILE A 122 -7.86 -5.75 -10.02
CA ILE A 122 -8.55 -6.35 -11.17
C ILE A 122 -8.56 -7.87 -11.08
N MET A 123 -7.47 -8.50 -10.66
CA MET A 123 -7.42 -9.96 -10.48
C MET A 123 -8.32 -10.44 -9.34
N MET A 124 -8.39 -9.67 -8.25
CA MET A 124 -9.26 -9.99 -7.10
C MET A 124 -10.74 -9.92 -7.46
N PHE A 125 -11.11 -9.01 -8.36
CA PHE A 125 -12.47 -8.84 -8.90
C PHE A 125 -12.56 -9.35 -10.34
N GLY A 126 -11.91 -10.48 -10.66
CA GLY A 126 -11.76 -10.96 -12.02
C GLY A 126 -13.07 -11.30 -12.72
N GLU A 127 -14.07 -11.79 -11.99
CA GLU A 127 -15.40 -12.11 -12.52
C GLU A 127 -16.15 -10.84 -12.94
N GLU A 128 -16.14 -9.82 -12.11
CA GLU A 128 -16.78 -8.51 -12.37
C GLU A 128 -16.16 -7.79 -13.58
N PHE A 129 -14.89 -8.07 -13.88
CA PHE A 129 -14.19 -7.57 -15.06
C PHE A 129 -14.33 -8.50 -16.28
N GLY A 130 -15.19 -9.53 -16.19
CA GLY A 130 -15.49 -10.46 -17.30
C GLY A 130 -14.43 -11.54 -17.52
N GLY A 131 -13.46 -11.70 -16.62
CA GLY A 131 -12.44 -12.76 -16.71
C GLY A 131 -11.59 -12.70 -18.00
N GLY A 132 -11.27 -13.88 -18.51
CA GLY A 132 -10.72 -14.04 -19.88
C GLY A 132 -9.37 -13.39 -20.13
N PHE A 133 -9.21 -12.80 -21.31
CA PHE A 133 -7.95 -12.22 -21.78
C PHE A 133 -7.49 -11.05 -20.93
N PHE A 134 -8.41 -10.17 -20.53
CA PHE A 134 -8.06 -8.95 -19.79
C PHE A 134 -7.47 -9.27 -18.41
N VAL A 135 -8.09 -10.18 -17.67
CA VAL A 135 -7.58 -10.60 -16.34
C VAL A 135 -6.25 -11.35 -16.49
N ARG A 136 -6.07 -12.17 -17.54
CA ARG A 136 -4.77 -12.81 -17.82
C ARG A 136 -3.68 -11.78 -18.15
N LEU A 137 -4.02 -10.73 -18.90
CA LEU A 137 -3.08 -9.63 -19.18
C LEU A 137 -2.68 -8.94 -17.87
N CYS A 138 -3.64 -8.64 -16.99
CA CYS A 138 -3.35 -8.07 -15.68
C CYS A 138 -2.44 -8.97 -14.83
N LYS A 139 -2.65 -10.29 -14.83
CA LYS A 139 -1.76 -11.25 -14.17
C LYS A 139 -0.32 -11.15 -14.70
N ASN A 140 -0.13 -11.09 -16.01
CA ASN A 140 1.19 -11.01 -16.61
C ASN A 140 1.87 -9.66 -16.31
N LEU A 141 1.14 -8.56 -16.39
CA LEU A 141 1.64 -7.23 -16.02
C LEU A 141 1.99 -7.15 -14.54
N HIS A 142 1.21 -7.77 -13.67
CA HIS A 142 1.48 -7.87 -12.24
C HIS A 142 2.80 -8.61 -11.98
N GLY A 143 3.01 -9.76 -12.62
CA GLY A 143 4.27 -10.51 -12.54
C GLY A 143 5.48 -9.71 -13.02
N LEU A 144 5.36 -9.01 -14.17
CA LEU A 144 6.43 -8.15 -14.68
C LEU A 144 6.73 -6.98 -13.73
N ALA A 145 5.70 -6.34 -13.20
CA ALA A 145 5.85 -5.26 -12.23
C ALA A 145 6.46 -5.74 -10.91
N THR A 146 6.20 -7.00 -10.50
CA THR A 146 6.86 -7.62 -9.35
C THR A 146 8.37 -7.72 -9.54
N ILE A 147 8.85 -8.07 -10.74
CA ILE A 147 10.30 -8.10 -11.05
C ILE A 147 10.89 -6.69 -10.94
N LEU A 148 10.23 -5.69 -11.52
CA LEU A 148 10.65 -4.29 -11.41
C LEU A 148 10.71 -3.81 -9.95
N PHE A 149 9.72 -4.18 -9.16
CA PHE A 149 9.70 -3.85 -7.75
C PHE A 149 10.82 -4.56 -6.97
N ALA A 150 11.06 -5.83 -7.22
CA ALA A 150 12.14 -6.60 -6.58
C ALA A 150 13.53 -5.97 -6.82
N ILE A 151 13.79 -5.48 -8.03
CA ILE A 151 15.03 -4.77 -8.35
C ILE A 151 15.18 -3.48 -7.54
N SER A 152 14.08 -2.74 -7.32
CA SER A 152 14.11 -1.47 -6.57
C SER A 152 14.10 -1.66 -5.05
N LEU A 153 13.63 -2.78 -4.55
CA LEU A 153 13.42 -3.04 -3.12
C LEU A 153 14.71 -2.94 -2.30
N ILE A 154 15.77 -3.61 -2.76
CA ILE A 154 17.04 -3.65 -2.04
C ILE A 154 17.68 -2.25 -1.95
N PRO A 155 17.88 -1.51 -3.05
CA PRO A 155 18.45 -0.17 -2.96
C PRO A 155 17.53 0.80 -2.20
N MET A 156 16.21 0.68 -2.32
CA MET A 156 15.27 1.50 -1.57
C MET A 156 15.40 1.27 -0.06
N PHE A 157 15.52 0.02 0.36
CA PHE A 157 15.74 -0.35 1.75
C PHE A 157 17.10 0.19 2.24
N ALA A 158 18.17 -0.05 1.50
CA ALA A 158 19.52 0.36 1.89
C ALA A 158 19.67 1.90 2.03
N PHE A 159 19.10 2.69 1.12
CA PHE A 159 19.24 4.14 1.18
C PHE A 159 18.48 4.81 2.32
N TRP A 160 17.33 4.26 2.70
CA TRP A 160 16.44 4.97 3.61
C TRP A 160 16.26 4.30 4.98
N PHE A 161 16.68 3.04 5.16
CA PHE A 161 16.46 2.26 6.37
C PHE A 161 16.73 3.05 7.67
N VAL A 162 17.92 3.65 7.80
CA VAL A 162 18.31 4.36 9.03
C VAL A 162 17.39 5.55 9.31
N ARG A 163 17.00 6.29 8.26
CA ARG A 163 16.10 7.45 8.38
C ARG A 163 14.62 7.06 8.60
N MET A 164 14.27 5.82 8.31
CA MET A 164 12.92 5.27 8.47
C MET A 164 12.70 4.55 9.80
N LEU A 165 13.73 4.45 10.64
CA LEU A 165 13.57 3.92 11.99
C LEU A 165 12.62 4.78 12.82
N PRO A 166 11.76 4.17 13.66
CA PRO A 166 10.85 4.89 14.53
C PRO A 166 11.61 5.84 15.46
N ALA A 167 11.04 7.00 15.72
CA ALA A 167 11.57 7.98 16.65
C ALA A 167 10.46 8.42 17.64
N THR A 168 10.85 8.87 18.82
CA THR A 168 9.88 9.23 19.87
C THR A 168 8.91 10.34 19.44
N TYR A 169 9.35 11.26 18.59
CA TYR A 169 8.51 12.31 18.05
C TYR A 169 7.46 11.83 17.03
N ASP A 170 7.62 10.61 16.48
CA ASP A 170 6.63 10.04 15.56
C ASP A 170 5.28 9.81 16.24
N LEU A 171 5.27 9.44 17.53
CA LEU A 171 4.03 9.34 18.30
C LEU A 171 3.31 10.69 18.37
N LYS A 172 4.05 11.78 18.68
CA LYS A 172 3.47 13.13 18.71
C LYS A 172 2.93 13.53 17.33
N TRP A 173 3.66 13.20 16.27
CA TRP A 173 3.22 13.43 14.89
C TRP A 173 1.91 12.70 14.60
N MET A 174 1.78 11.44 15.02
CA MET A 174 0.56 10.62 14.79
C MET A 174 -0.66 11.22 15.50
N PHE A 175 -0.54 11.65 16.76
CA PHE A 175 -1.63 12.31 17.48
C PHE A 175 -2.06 13.63 16.83
N MET A 176 -1.13 14.35 16.20
CA MET A 176 -1.41 15.59 15.47
C MET A 176 -1.87 15.33 14.03
N VAL A 177 -1.86 14.06 13.58
CA VAL A 177 -2.08 13.67 12.18
C VAL A 177 -1.23 14.54 11.23
N GLY A 178 0.04 14.76 11.60
CA GLY A 178 0.95 15.63 10.84
C GLY A 178 0.48 17.08 10.61
N GLY A 179 -0.50 17.54 11.37
CA GLY A 179 -1.11 18.86 11.19
C GLY A 179 -1.98 19.00 9.95
N TYR A 180 -2.30 17.89 9.27
CA TYR A 180 -3.08 17.94 8.02
C TYR A 180 -4.56 18.23 8.22
N LEU A 181 -5.11 18.00 9.42
CA LEU A 181 -6.51 18.29 9.72
C LEU A 181 -6.81 19.80 9.97
N SER A 182 -5.80 20.66 9.86
CA SER A 182 -5.94 22.10 10.07
C SER A 182 -5.38 22.89 8.89
N LYS A 183 -6.02 24.01 8.55
CA LYS A 183 -5.50 24.99 7.57
C LYS A 183 -4.28 25.76 8.10
N ASN A 184 -4.12 25.82 9.41
CA ASN A 184 -3.04 26.56 10.04
C ASN A 184 -1.69 25.89 9.78
N LYS A 185 -0.67 26.73 9.55
CA LYS A 185 0.72 26.28 9.41
C LYS A 185 1.42 26.42 10.75
N LYS A 186 1.71 25.29 11.40
CA LYS A 186 2.51 25.24 12.63
C LYS A 186 3.65 24.26 12.43
N PRO A 187 4.85 24.50 12.98
CA PRO A 187 5.95 23.57 12.92
C PRO A 187 5.57 22.19 13.49
N ILE A 188 5.74 21.15 12.68
CA ILE A 188 5.38 19.78 13.00
C ILE A 188 6.65 19.00 13.39
N PRO A 189 6.64 18.24 14.50
CA PRO A 189 7.79 17.47 14.95
C PRO A 189 8.03 16.27 14.03
N ALA A 190 8.81 16.44 12.97
CA ALA A 190 9.21 15.38 12.07
C ALA A 190 10.65 15.57 11.59
N GLY A 191 11.38 14.47 11.41
CA GLY A 191 12.67 14.44 10.74
C GLY A 191 12.54 14.60 9.22
N LYS A 192 13.56 14.16 8.46
CA LYS A 192 13.53 14.16 6.98
C LYS A 192 12.29 13.41 6.45
N PHE A 193 11.90 12.34 7.14
CA PHE A 193 10.67 11.60 6.90
C PHE A 193 9.77 11.66 8.12
N ASN A 194 8.49 11.86 7.91
CA ASN A 194 7.47 11.85 8.95
C ASN A 194 6.94 10.44 9.22
N ALA A 195 6.16 10.27 10.30
CA ALA A 195 5.66 8.95 10.71
C ALA A 195 4.82 8.26 9.63
N GLY A 196 4.01 8.99 8.86
CA GLY A 196 3.24 8.43 7.74
C GLY A 196 4.13 7.91 6.62
N GLN A 197 5.19 8.63 6.27
CA GLN A 197 6.18 8.19 5.28
C GLN A 197 6.98 6.97 5.77
N LYS A 198 7.31 6.93 7.06
CA LYS A 198 7.96 5.76 7.68
C LYS A 198 7.03 4.54 7.66
N ALA A 199 5.76 4.69 8.02
CA ALA A 199 4.78 3.61 7.96
C ALA A 199 4.65 3.06 6.54
N TRP A 200 4.52 3.92 5.52
CA TRP A 200 4.52 3.50 4.12
C TRP A 200 5.80 2.77 3.72
N PHE A 201 6.96 3.28 4.13
CA PHE A 201 8.23 2.61 3.84
C PHE A 201 8.26 1.17 4.37
N TRP A 202 7.82 0.94 5.61
CA TRP A 202 7.82 -0.40 6.20
C TRP A 202 6.80 -1.33 5.53
N VAL A 203 5.62 -0.83 5.19
CA VAL A 203 4.64 -1.59 4.41
C VAL A 203 5.16 -1.89 3.01
N ALA A 204 5.75 -0.91 2.33
CA ALA A 204 6.26 -1.10 0.98
C ALA A 204 7.51 -1.98 0.92
N THR A 205 8.40 -1.94 1.92
CA THR A 205 9.65 -2.71 1.90
C THR A 205 9.48 -4.08 2.54
N VAL A 206 9.16 -4.15 3.80
CA VAL A 206 9.01 -5.45 4.51
C VAL A 206 7.72 -6.14 4.05
N GLY A 207 6.60 -5.44 4.02
CA GLY A 207 5.36 -5.98 3.46
C GLY A 207 5.53 -6.37 1.99
N GLY A 208 6.15 -5.51 1.20
CA GLY A 208 6.46 -5.76 -0.21
C GLY A 208 7.37 -6.98 -0.43
N PHE A 209 8.34 -7.21 0.44
CA PHE A 209 9.14 -8.44 0.41
C PHE A 209 8.24 -9.69 0.57
N PHE A 210 7.36 -9.70 1.57
CA PHE A 210 6.42 -10.80 1.74
C PHE A 210 5.44 -10.92 0.58
N MET A 211 5.04 -9.81 -0.04
CA MET A 211 4.21 -9.81 -1.26
C MET A 211 4.94 -10.49 -2.42
N ILE A 212 6.24 -10.24 -2.60
CA ILE A 212 7.05 -10.91 -3.64
C ILE A 212 7.12 -12.41 -3.37
N VAL A 213 7.45 -12.81 -2.13
CA VAL A 213 7.59 -14.22 -1.76
C VAL A 213 6.27 -14.97 -1.94
N THR A 214 5.19 -14.46 -1.36
CA THR A 214 3.87 -15.11 -1.46
C THR A 214 3.32 -15.09 -2.88
N GLY A 215 3.56 -14.01 -3.63
CA GLY A 215 3.20 -13.93 -5.05
C GLY A 215 3.96 -14.94 -5.91
N ALA A 216 5.26 -15.13 -5.66
CA ALA A 216 6.07 -16.13 -6.37
C ALA A 216 5.58 -17.56 -6.07
N LEU A 217 5.28 -17.89 -4.82
CA LEU A 217 4.73 -19.19 -4.44
C LEU A 217 3.39 -19.47 -5.13
N MET A 218 2.53 -18.47 -5.25
CA MET A 218 1.24 -18.61 -5.95
C MET A 218 1.37 -18.58 -7.48
N TYR A 219 2.42 -17.97 -8.02
CA TYR A 219 2.65 -17.91 -9.47
C TYR A 219 3.27 -19.20 -9.99
N PHE A 220 4.22 -19.77 -9.26
CA PHE A 220 4.92 -21.02 -9.58
C PHE A 220 4.33 -22.19 -8.81
N LEU A 221 3.07 -22.51 -9.09
CA LEU A 221 2.27 -23.53 -8.35
C LEU A 221 2.93 -24.91 -8.25
N ASP A 222 3.67 -25.30 -9.28
CA ASP A 222 4.33 -26.60 -9.37
C ASP A 222 5.71 -26.61 -8.70
N TYR A 223 6.18 -25.46 -8.22
CA TYR A 223 7.46 -25.39 -7.53
C TYR A 223 7.28 -25.81 -6.07
N PRO A 224 7.86 -26.96 -5.65
CA PRO A 224 7.83 -27.35 -4.26
C PRO A 224 8.67 -26.36 -3.44
N ALA A 225 8.16 -25.98 -2.28
CA ALA A 225 8.87 -25.12 -1.34
C ALA A 225 9.37 -25.95 -0.12
N PRO A 226 10.29 -26.92 -0.31
CA PRO A 226 10.63 -27.91 0.72
C PRO A 226 11.10 -27.24 2.01
N VAL A 227 11.92 -26.21 1.92
CA VAL A 227 12.40 -25.48 3.12
C VAL A 227 11.24 -24.90 3.92
N ILE A 228 10.23 -24.32 3.25
CA ILE A 228 9.05 -23.74 3.92
C ILE A 228 8.18 -24.85 4.48
N ASN A 229 7.93 -25.91 3.68
CA ASN A 229 7.13 -27.06 4.09
C ASN A 229 7.72 -27.74 5.33
N GLU A 230 9.02 -28.04 5.31
CA GLU A 230 9.70 -28.69 6.41
C GLU A 230 9.80 -27.80 7.66
N THR A 231 10.16 -26.53 7.48
CA THR A 231 10.33 -25.59 8.60
C THR A 231 8.99 -25.31 9.32
N LEU A 232 7.90 -25.22 8.57
CA LEU A 232 6.57 -24.92 9.12
C LEU A 232 5.73 -26.19 9.39
N GLY A 233 6.18 -27.36 8.94
CA GLY A 233 5.41 -28.60 9.03
C GLY A 233 4.11 -28.56 8.20
N LEU A 234 4.11 -27.82 7.08
CA LEU A 234 2.93 -27.60 6.24
C LEU A 234 3.00 -28.42 4.95
N SER A 235 1.84 -28.89 4.47
CA SER A 235 1.72 -29.43 3.12
C SER A 235 1.86 -28.33 2.06
N GLN A 236 2.15 -28.71 0.80
CA GLN A 236 2.26 -27.75 -0.31
C GLN A 236 0.96 -26.92 -0.49
N ILE A 237 -0.20 -27.54 -0.36
CA ILE A 237 -1.48 -26.82 -0.46
C ILE A 237 -1.68 -25.84 0.69
N ASP A 238 -1.18 -26.17 1.88
CA ASP A 238 -1.28 -25.28 3.02
C ASP A 238 -0.34 -24.09 2.90
N VAL A 239 0.85 -24.28 2.34
CA VAL A 239 1.76 -23.16 1.99
C VAL A 239 1.11 -22.23 0.98
N LEU A 240 0.42 -22.75 -0.05
CA LEU A 240 -0.29 -21.94 -1.02
C LEU A 240 -1.46 -21.16 -0.40
N ARG A 241 -2.26 -21.81 0.47
CA ARG A 241 -3.36 -21.16 1.20
C ARG A 241 -2.84 -20.05 2.12
N LEU A 242 -1.80 -20.33 2.89
CA LEU A 242 -1.17 -19.33 3.74
C LEU A 242 -0.62 -18.16 2.93
N SER A 243 0.03 -18.46 1.81
CA SER A 243 0.52 -17.43 0.89
C SER A 243 -0.62 -16.55 0.37
N ALA A 244 -1.75 -17.13 0.00
CA ALA A 244 -2.92 -16.37 -0.47
C ALA A 244 -3.53 -15.50 0.63
N ILE A 245 -3.63 -16.01 1.87
CA ILE A 245 -4.11 -15.23 3.03
C ILE A 245 -3.22 -14.01 3.24
N VAL A 246 -1.90 -14.23 3.35
CA VAL A 246 -0.92 -13.15 3.58
C VAL A 246 -0.94 -12.16 2.44
N HIS A 247 -0.95 -12.63 1.19
CA HIS A 247 -0.95 -11.79 0.00
C HIS A 247 -2.19 -10.91 -0.10
N ASN A 248 -3.38 -11.45 0.15
CA ASN A 248 -4.63 -10.69 0.11
C ASN A 248 -4.70 -9.62 1.20
N ILE A 249 -4.32 -9.95 2.43
CA ILE A 249 -4.35 -8.99 3.55
C ILE A 249 -3.30 -7.88 3.34
N LEU A 250 -2.06 -8.25 3.01
CA LEU A 250 -1.02 -7.27 2.72
C LEU A 250 -1.34 -6.47 1.46
N GLY A 251 -1.94 -7.10 0.45
CA GLY A 251 -2.38 -6.43 -0.77
C GLY A 251 -3.39 -5.31 -0.50
N ALA A 252 -4.38 -5.57 0.35
CA ALA A 252 -5.33 -4.55 0.81
C ALA A 252 -4.62 -3.41 1.56
N ALA A 253 -3.70 -3.75 2.48
CA ALA A 253 -2.89 -2.75 3.19
C ALA A 253 -2.03 -1.93 2.22
N CYS A 254 -1.34 -2.57 1.29
CA CYS A 254 -0.53 -1.90 0.27
C CYS A 254 -1.36 -0.96 -0.61
N ALA A 255 -2.57 -1.37 -1.01
CA ALA A 255 -3.48 -0.52 -1.78
C ALA A 255 -3.88 0.75 -1.00
N VAL A 256 -4.26 0.59 0.26
CA VAL A 256 -4.60 1.70 1.16
C VAL A 256 -3.42 2.66 1.32
N PHE A 257 -2.24 2.16 1.67
CA PHE A 257 -1.07 2.99 1.90
C PHE A 257 -0.55 3.67 0.62
N LEU A 258 -0.67 3.02 -0.55
CA LEU A 258 -0.35 3.64 -1.83
C LEU A 258 -1.29 4.82 -2.11
N LEU A 259 -2.59 4.65 -1.89
CA LEU A 259 -3.57 5.74 -2.05
C LEU A 259 -3.27 6.90 -1.09
N VAL A 260 -2.94 6.60 0.17
CA VAL A 260 -2.51 7.61 1.15
C VAL A 260 -1.27 8.34 0.63
N HIS A 261 -0.26 7.59 0.17
CA HIS A 261 0.99 8.16 -0.32
C HIS A 261 0.76 9.08 -1.53
N ILE A 262 0.01 8.63 -2.53
CA ILE A 262 -0.31 9.43 -3.72
C ILE A 262 -1.11 10.68 -3.32
N TYR A 263 -2.13 10.52 -2.46
CA TYR A 263 -2.94 11.66 -2.01
C TYR A 263 -2.09 12.72 -1.33
N MET A 264 -1.22 12.31 -0.40
CA MET A 264 -0.35 13.24 0.33
C MET A 264 0.66 13.93 -0.58
N ALA A 265 1.27 13.20 -1.52
CA ALA A 265 2.33 13.72 -2.39
C ALA A 265 1.81 14.64 -3.50
N VAL A 266 0.58 14.42 -3.99
CA VAL A 266 0.06 15.10 -5.19
C VAL A 266 -1.04 16.10 -4.84
N PHE A 267 -1.94 15.73 -3.92
CA PHE A 267 -3.16 16.50 -3.66
C PHE A 267 -3.10 17.32 -2.37
N ALA A 268 -2.69 16.71 -1.24
CA ALA A 268 -2.73 17.34 0.07
C ALA A 268 -1.63 18.38 0.28
N ILE A 269 -0.46 18.20 -0.33
CA ILE A 269 0.68 19.11 -0.23
C ILE A 269 1.07 19.56 -1.64
N LYS A 270 0.67 20.76 -2.01
CA LYS A 270 0.97 21.30 -3.34
C LYS A 270 2.47 21.51 -3.52
N GLY A 271 3.01 20.91 -4.56
CA GLY A 271 4.44 20.97 -4.86
C GLY A 271 5.31 19.89 -4.21
N SER A 272 4.79 19.06 -3.29
CA SER A 272 5.60 18.03 -2.63
C SER A 272 6.21 17.02 -3.60
N ILE A 273 5.52 16.72 -4.70
CA ILE A 273 6.01 15.84 -5.77
C ILE A 273 7.31 16.40 -6.42
N HIS A 274 7.54 17.71 -6.39
CA HIS A 274 8.75 18.30 -6.94
C HIS A 274 10.01 17.78 -6.24
N ALA A 275 9.91 17.37 -4.98
CA ALA A 275 11.04 16.81 -4.24
C ALA A 275 11.64 15.56 -4.93
N ILE A 276 10.78 14.68 -5.46
CA ILE A 276 11.25 13.48 -6.16
C ILE A 276 11.58 13.74 -7.63
N ILE A 277 11.00 14.77 -8.24
CA ILE A 277 11.28 15.16 -9.62
C ILE A 277 12.60 15.93 -9.71
N THR A 278 12.81 16.93 -8.85
CA THR A 278 13.96 17.85 -8.91
C THR A 278 15.06 17.53 -7.89
N GLY A 279 14.73 16.85 -6.80
CA GLY A 279 15.59 16.61 -5.66
C GLY A 279 15.46 17.68 -4.56
N TYR A 280 14.63 18.71 -4.73
CA TYR A 280 14.53 19.83 -3.81
C TYR A 280 13.14 19.97 -3.22
N LYS A 281 13.08 20.38 -1.95
CA LYS A 281 11.87 20.82 -1.24
C LYS A 281 11.88 22.32 -1.00
N GLU A 282 10.70 22.92 -0.96
CA GLU A 282 10.59 24.31 -0.58
C GLU A 282 10.99 24.50 0.91
N GLU A 283 11.70 25.56 1.22
CA GLU A 283 12.20 25.82 2.57
C GLU A 283 11.05 25.96 3.57
N GLU A 284 9.96 26.64 3.22
CA GLU A 284 8.78 26.74 4.09
C GLU A 284 8.15 25.37 4.36
N GLU A 285 8.10 24.48 3.36
CA GLU A 285 7.60 23.11 3.53
C GLU A 285 8.43 22.37 4.56
N VAL A 286 9.77 22.43 4.44
CA VAL A 286 10.67 21.75 5.37
C VAL A 286 10.57 22.35 6.77
N TYR A 287 10.51 23.69 6.90
CA TYR A 287 10.34 24.37 8.17
C TYR A 287 9.04 23.94 8.89
N ILE A 288 7.92 23.85 8.17
CA ILE A 288 6.61 23.52 8.74
C ILE A 288 6.43 22.02 8.94
N LEU A 289 6.65 21.18 7.92
CA LEU A 289 6.29 19.77 7.95
C LEU A 289 7.40 18.84 8.43
N HIS A 290 8.66 19.32 8.44
CA HIS A 290 9.85 18.56 8.79
C HIS A 290 10.76 19.36 9.73
N HIS A 291 10.16 19.94 10.78
CA HIS A 291 10.83 20.94 11.62
C HIS A 291 12.12 20.43 12.28
N TYR A 292 12.18 19.18 12.72
CA TYR A 292 13.39 18.62 13.32
C TYR A 292 14.50 18.38 12.28
N TRP A 293 14.13 18.07 11.04
CA TRP A 293 15.11 18.01 9.95
C TRP A 293 15.64 19.41 9.61
N TYR A 294 14.77 20.43 9.56
CA TYR A 294 15.21 21.81 9.41
C TYR A 294 16.24 22.22 10.48
N GLN A 295 15.96 21.89 11.75
CA GLN A 295 16.89 22.17 12.85
C GLN A 295 18.19 21.36 12.76
N GLU A 296 18.14 20.12 12.30
CA GLU A 296 19.32 19.29 12.03
C GLU A 296 20.24 19.97 11.01
N LEU A 297 19.67 20.46 9.90
CA LEU A 297 20.41 21.13 8.83
C LEU A 297 21.04 22.44 9.30
N LEU A 298 20.34 23.22 10.12
CA LEU A 298 20.89 24.43 10.76
C LEU A 298 22.08 24.11 11.64
N LYS A 299 21.97 23.10 12.50
CA LYS A 299 23.06 22.70 13.41
C LYS A 299 24.31 22.23 12.65
N LYS A 300 24.13 21.64 11.48
CA LYS A 300 25.21 21.20 10.58
C LYS A 300 25.80 22.33 9.75
N GLY A 301 25.18 23.51 9.74
CA GLY A 301 25.59 24.64 8.90
C GLY A 301 25.27 24.44 7.41
N GLU A 302 24.41 23.47 7.07
CA GLU A 302 24.01 23.18 5.70
C GLU A 302 23.02 24.22 5.14
N ILE A 303 22.31 24.91 6.04
CA ILE A 303 21.38 26.01 5.69
C ILE A 303 21.59 27.18 6.68
N LYS A 304 21.15 28.38 6.26
CA LYS A 304 21.10 29.56 7.13
C LYS A 304 19.72 29.68 7.78
N PRO A 305 19.61 30.41 8.93
CA PRO A 305 18.32 30.71 9.55
C PRO A 305 17.36 31.38 8.55
N SER A 306 16.14 30.85 8.48
CA SER A 306 15.12 31.32 7.55
C SER A 306 14.33 32.48 8.10
N VAL A 307 13.80 33.32 7.22
CA VAL A 307 12.79 34.35 7.55
C VAL A 307 11.52 33.77 8.20
N PHE A 308 11.26 32.48 7.99
CA PHE A 308 10.14 31.77 8.61
C PHE A 308 10.25 31.62 10.11
N GLU A 309 11.47 31.61 10.68
CA GLU A 309 11.68 31.58 12.13
C GLU A 309 11.02 32.79 12.81
N GLN A 310 11.22 33.99 12.27
CA GLN A 310 10.59 35.20 12.80
C GLN A 310 9.06 35.18 12.59
N LYS A 311 8.60 34.75 11.42
CA LYS A 311 7.19 34.72 11.06
C LYS A 311 6.36 33.78 11.94
N TYR A 312 6.88 32.60 12.27
CA TYR A 312 6.12 31.57 13.00
C TYR A 312 6.44 31.48 14.49
N THR A 313 7.50 32.14 14.98
CA THR A 313 7.78 32.28 16.42
C THR A 313 6.74 33.17 17.12
N ASN A 314 6.22 34.17 16.44
CA ASN A 314 5.21 35.09 16.97
C ASN A 314 3.77 34.48 17.00
N LEU A 315 3.60 33.21 16.61
CA LEU A 315 2.32 32.49 16.62
C LEU A 315 2.19 31.47 17.77
N LYS A 316 3.07 31.56 18.78
CA LYS A 316 3.00 30.73 20.00
C LYS A 316 2.00 31.26 21.01
#